data_a53065eec79010b4c03ab16b610244cd
#
_entry.id   a53065eec79010b4c03ab16b610244cd
#
_cell.length_a   1.000
_cell.length_b   1.000
_cell.length_c   1.000
_cell.angle_alpha   90.00
_cell.angle_beta   90.00
_cell.angle_gamma   90.00
#
_symmetry.space_group_name_H-M   'P 1'
#
loop_
_entity.id
_entity.type
_entity.pdbx_description
1 polymer ?
#
loop_
_entity_poly.entity_id
_entity_poly.type
_entity_poly.pdbx_seq_one_letter_code
_entity_poly.pdbx_strand_id
1 'polypeptide(L)'
;MKCLFLFIAVLGFHLGFSQEKKKQIVEVACGQCQFKMKDKKGCDLAVRIDGKSYFVEGTKIDDHGDAHANDGFCNAVRKAEVIGEIKGDKFVVSYFKLLPESTKK
;
A
#
# COMPACT_ATOMS: atom_id res chain seq x y z
N MET A 1 28.01 -35.67 9.57
CA MET A 1 28.01 -34.73 10.60
C MET A 1 28.28 -33.37 10.14
N LYS A 2 29.29 -33.11 9.37
CA LYS A 2 29.58 -31.79 8.92
C LYS A 2 28.48 -31.24 8.07
N CYS A 3 27.85 -32.04 7.30
CA CYS A 3 26.77 -31.56 6.46
C CYS A 3 25.60 -31.05 7.26
N LEU A 4 25.44 -31.62 8.43
CA LEU A 4 24.32 -31.22 9.25
C LEU A 4 24.47 -29.82 9.75
N PHE A 5 25.68 -29.43 10.11
CA PHE A 5 25.90 -28.08 10.59
C PHE A 5 25.67 -27.04 9.48
N LEU A 6 26.10 -27.35 8.30
CA LEU A 6 25.90 -26.43 7.21
C LEU A 6 24.46 -26.23 6.92
N PHE A 7 23.70 -27.29 7.03
CA PHE A 7 22.30 -27.25 6.75
C PHE A 7 21.59 -26.34 7.73
N ILE A 8 21.91 -26.40 8.96
CA ILE A 8 21.29 -25.60 10.00
C ILE A 8 21.58 -24.12 9.77
N ALA A 9 22.80 -23.80 9.38
CA ALA A 9 23.17 -22.43 9.14
C ALA A 9 22.37 -21.81 8.02
N VAL A 10 22.10 -22.55 6.99
CA VAL A 10 21.35 -22.04 5.88
C VAL A 10 19.93 -21.74 6.28
N LEU A 11 19.33 -22.59 7.05
CA LEU A 11 17.97 -22.36 7.50
C LEU A 11 17.85 -21.10 8.35
N GLY A 12 18.79 -20.90 9.24
CA GLY A 12 18.78 -19.73 10.07
C GLY A 12 18.88 -18.47 9.27
N PHE A 13 19.65 -18.51 8.22
CA PHE A 13 19.85 -17.36 7.41
C PHE A 13 18.57 -16.97 6.68
N HIS A 14 17.84 -17.94 6.19
CA HIS A 14 16.61 -17.63 5.46
C HIS A 14 15.57 -16.94 6.32
N LEU A 15 15.46 -17.32 7.54
CA LEU A 15 14.45 -16.73 8.39
C LEU A 15 14.65 -15.25 8.61
N GLY A 16 15.88 -14.79 8.57
CA GLY A 16 16.15 -13.41 8.82
C GLY A 16 15.64 -12.47 7.78
N PHE A 17 15.54 -12.91 6.54
CA PHE A 17 15.13 -12.02 5.49
C PHE A 17 13.66 -11.83 5.32
N SER A 18 12.87 -12.78 5.72
CA SER A 18 11.46 -12.73 5.43
C SER A 18 10.70 -11.73 6.28
N GLN A 19 11.37 -11.12 7.25
CA GLN A 19 10.67 -10.25 8.16
C GLN A 19 10.74 -8.80 7.80
N GLU A 20 11.55 -8.43 6.88
CA GLU A 20 11.73 -7.02 6.60
C GLU A 20 10.63 -6.39 5.80
N LYS A 21 10.15 -5.23 6.22
CA LYS A 21 9.17 -4.46 5.48
C LYS A 21 9.76 -3.11 5.20
N LYS A 22 9.62 -2.63 4.00
CA LYS A 22 10.24 -1.38 3.60
C LYS A 22 9.20 -0.38 3.19
N LYS A 23 9.55 0.89 3.31
CA LYS A 23 8.71 1.96 2.82
C LYS A 23 8.73 1.95 1.31
N GLN A 24 7.60 2.19 0.72
CA GLN A 24 7.52 2.30 -0.73
C GLN A 24 6.55 3.42 -1.10
N ILE A 25 6.71 3.97 -2.28
CA ILE A 25 5.85 5.02 -2.77
C ILE A 25 4.86 4.38 -3.72
N VAL A 26 3.57 4.58 -3.45
CA VAL A 26 2.53 3.98 -4.28
C VAL A 26 1.51 5.04 -4.67
N GLU A 27 0.72 4.74 -5.70
CA GLU A 27 -0.39 5.59 -6.09
C GLU A 27 -1.57 5.30 -5.18
N VAL A 28 -2.26 6.35 -4.74
CA VAL A 28 -3.41 6.21 -3.86
C VAL A 28 -4.54 7.12 -4.33
N ALA A 29 -5.76 6.68 -4.16
CA ALA A 29 -6.94 7.45 -4.52
C ALA A 29 -8.19 6.75 -4.02
N CYS A 30 -9.35 7.31 -4.29
CA CYS A 30 -10.60 6.61 -4.07
C CYS A 30 -10.69 5.50 -5.09
N GLY A 31 -10.81 4.28 -4.63
CA GLY A 31 -10.81 3.13 -5.52
C GLY A 31 -11.95 3.16 -6.51
N GLN A 32 -13.15 3.49 -6.05
CA GLN A 32 -14.32 3.50 -6.91
C GLN A 32 -14.27 4.65 -7.93
N CYS A 33 -13.69 5.79 -7.54
CA CYS A 33 -13.66 6.95 -8.42
C CYS A 33 -12.52 6.93 -9.41
N GLN A 34 -11.33 6.56 -8.98
CA GLN A 34 -10.13 6.72 -9.81
C GLN A 34 -9.58 5.42 -10.34
N PHE A 35 -9.79 4.31 -9.65
CA PHE A 35 -9.23 3.02 -10.07
C PHE A 35 -10.31 2.08 -10.60
N LYS A 36 -11.52 2.54 -10.74
CA LYS A 36 -12.61 1.78 -11.31
C LYS A 36 -12.91 0.49 -10.57
N MET A 37 -12.74 0.51 -9.27
CA MET A 37 -13.00 -0.66 -8.44
C MET A 37 -14.47 -0.68 -8.09
N LYS A 38 -15.22 -1.56 -8.68
CA LYS A 38 -16.66 -1.57 -8.54
C LYS A 38 -17.23 -2.68 -7.69
N ASP A 39 -16.37 -3.41 -7.00
CA ASP A 39 -16.79 -4.50 -6.16
C ASP A 39 -17.57 -4.02 -4.96
N LYS A 40 -17.50 -2.76 -4.63
CA LYS A 40 -18.12 -2.24 -3.47
C LYS A 40 -18.56 -0.82 -3.75
N LYS A 41 -19.62 -0.39 -3.13
CA LYS A 41 -20.11 0.96 -3.34
C LYS A 41 -19.47 1.92 -2.39
N GLY A 42 -19.42 3.16 -2.73
CA GLY A 42 -18.95 4.20 -1.85
C GLY A 42 -17.63 4.78 -2.30
N CYS A 43 -16.86 5.26 -1.35
CA CYS A 43 -15.60 5.90 -1.63
C CYS A 43 -14.61 5.42 -0.60
N ASP A 44 -13.75 4.51 -1.00
CA ASP A 44 -12.78 3.90 -0.09
C ASP A 44 -11.38 4.09 -0.61
N LEU A 45 -10.44 4.27 0.31
CA LEU A 45 -9.06 4.46 -0.05
C LEU A 45 -8.49 3.19 -0.69
N ALA A 46 -7.77 3.37 -1.77
CA ALA A 46 -7.14 2.25 -2.45
C ALA A 46 -5.74 2.63 -2.89
N VAL A 47 -4.91 1.64 -3.13
CA VAL A 47 -3.56 1.82 -3.66
C VAL A 47 -3.47 1.07 -4.97
N ARG A 48 -2.57 1.52 -5.84
CA ARG A 48 -2.27 0.79 -7.06
C ARG A 48 -0.78 0.46 -7.07
N ILE A 49 -0.47 -0.81 -7.17
CA ILE A 49 0.89 -1.31 -7.12
C ILE A 49 1.08 -2.23 -8.31
N ASP A 50 2.05 -1.92 -9.14
CA ASP A 50 2.36 -2.72 -10.34
C ASP A 50 1.13 -2.98 -11.21
N GLY A 51 0.29 -1.98 -11.34
CA GLY A 51 -0.88 -2.08 -12.20
C GLY A 51 -2.09 -2.73 -11.57
N LYS A 52 -1.98 -3.19 -10.31
CA LYS A 52 -3.10 -3.79 -9.62
C LYS A 52 -3.58 -2.90 -8.51
N SER A 53 -4.87 -2.87 -8.29
CA SER A 53 -5.48 -2.00 -7.29
C SER A 53 -6.02 -2.81 -6.12
N TYR A 54 -5.83 -2.30 -4.91
CA TYR A 54 -6.24 -2.98 -3.69
C TYR A 54 -6.88 -1.95 -2.76
N PHE A 55 -7.97 -2.33 -2.11
CA PHE A 55 -8.50 -1.47 -1.06
C PHE A 55 -7.56 -1.52 0.15
N VAL A 56 -7.47 -0.41 0.86
CA VAL A 56 -6.53 -0.27 1.97
C VAL A 56 -7.22 -0.61 3.29
N GLU A 57 -6.52 -1.35 4.15
CA GLU A 57 -6.93 -1.53 5.53
C GLU A 57 -5.87 -0.90 6.42
N GLY A 58 -6.26 -0.33 7.54
CA GLY A 58 -5.33 0.28 8.48
C GLY A 58 -5.47 1.78 8.54
N THR A 59 -6.03 2.41 7.53
CA THR A 59 -6.32 3.83 7.54
C THR A 59 -7.50 4.07 6.61
N LYS A 60 -8.17 5.20 6.76
CA LYS A 60 -9.38 5.49 5.98
C LYS A 60 -9.17 6.70 5.11
N ILE A 61 -9.99 6.81 4.09
CA ILE A 61 -9.86 7.88 3.13
C ILE A 61 -10.03 9.26 3.78
N ASP A 62 -10.89 9.38 4.77
CA ASP A 62 -11.13 10.65 5.41
C ASP A 62 -10.04 11.04 6.40
N ASP A 63 -9.13 10.15 6.71
CA ASP A 63 -8.04 10.44 7.64
C ASP A 63 -6.99 11.34 7.00
N HIS A 64 -7.07 11.57 5.70
CA HIS A 64 -6.01 12.25 4.96
C HIS A 64 -6.51 13.50 4.23
N GLY A 65 -7.55 14.11 4.75
CA GLY A 65 -8.07 15.34 4.20
C GLY A 65 -9.38 15.11 3.47
N ASP A 66 -9.89 16.14 2.86
CA ASP A 66 -11.17 16.11 2.18
C ASP A 66 -11.03 15.40 0.84
N ALA A 67 -11.65 14.25 0.72
CA ALA A 67 -11.56 13.47 -0.50
C ALA A 67 -12.19 14.16 -1.71
N HIS A 68 -13.10 15.09 -1.47
CA HIS A 68 -13.76 15.80 -2.55
C HIS A 68 -13.10 17.14 -2.91
N ALA A 69 -12.01 17.49 -2.25
CA ALA A 69 -11.25 18.68 -2.61
C ALA A 69 -10.63 18.50 -4.01
N ASN A 70 -10.14 19.57 -4.61
CA ASN A 70 -9.56 19.45 -5.95
C ASN A 70 -8.43 18.47 -6.02
N ASP A 71 -7.63 18.35 -4.98
CA ASP A 71 -6.54 17.39 -4.93
C ASP A 71 -6.87 16.21 -4.04
N GLY A 72 -8.15 16.02 -3.73
CA GLY A 72 -8.58 14.91 -2.89
C GLY A 72 -8.62 13.61 -3.65
N PHE A 73 -8.80 12.52 -2.94
CA PHE A 73 -8.72 11.19 -3.53
C PHE A 73 -9.83 10.90 -4.55
N CYS A 74 -10.95 11.56 -4.46
CA CYS A 74 -12.01 11.35 -5.44
C CYS A 74 -11.71 12.04 -6.76
N ASN A 75 -10.86 13.05 -6.74
CA ASN A 75 -10.58 13.86 -7.92
C ASN A 75 -9.19 13.68 -8.49
N ALA A 76 -8.31 13.04 -7.78
CA ALA A 76 -6.92 12.93 -8.22
C ALA A 76 -6.27 11.68 -7.70
N VAL A 77 -5.35 11.14 -8.47
CA VAL A 77 -4.49 10.06 -8.00
C VAL A 77 -3.29 10.73 -7.35
N ARG A 78 -3.02 10.40 -6.12
CA ARG A 78 -1.95 11.00 -5.35
C ARG A 78 -0.87 9.95 -5.07
N LYS A 79 0.20 10.34 -4.44
CA LYS A 79 1.24 9.41 -4.05
C LYS A 79 1.39 9.41 -2.54
N ALA A 80 1.69 8.26 -1.99
CA ALA A 80 1.89 8.12 -0.55
C ALA A 80 3.06 7.22 -0.28
N GLU A 81 3.73 7.47 0.82
CA GLU A 81 4.79 6.60 1.29
C GLU A 81 4.15 5.66 2.28
N VAL A 82 4.29 4.37 2.08
CA VAL A 82 3.57 3.38 2.87
C VAL A 82 4.46 2.23 3.29
N ILE A 83 4.08 1.58 4.37
CA ILE A 83 4.61 0.28 4.75
C ILE A 83 3.39 -0.60 4.92
N GLY A 84 3.38 -1.72 4.24
CA GLY A 84 2.24 -2.62 4.35
C GLY A 84 2.46 -3.88 3.55
N GLU A 85 1.43 -4.72 3.51
CA GLU A 85 1.53 -5.96 2.75
C GLU A 85 0.19 -6.30 2.14
N ILE A 86 0.25 -7.01 1.04
CA ILE A 86 -0.94 -7.45 0.35
C ILE A 86 -1.45 -8.70 1.02
N LYS A 87 -2.72 -8.68 1.43
CA LYS A 87 -3.35 -9.85 2.02
C LYS A 87 -4.67 -10.07 1.29
N GLY A 88 -4.70 -11.08 0.45
CA GLY A 88 -5.85 -11.33 -0.39
C GLY A 88 -6.03 -10.18 -1.37
N ASP A 89 -7.17 -9.52 -1.35
CA ASP A 89 -7.44 -8.41 -2.24
C ASP A 89 -7.29 -7.06 -1.52
N LYS A 90 -6.63 -7.05 -0.38
CA LYS A 90 -6.45 -5.82 0.38
C LYS A 90 -4.98 -5.52 0.60
N PHE A 91 -4.68 -4.25 0.79
CA PHE A 91 -3.34 -3.83 1.16
C PHE A 91 -3.43 -3.31 2.60
N VAL A 92 -2.79 -4.02 3.51
CA VAL A 92 -2.88 -3.71 4.94
C VAL A 92 -1.68 -2.86 5.31
N VAL A 93 -1.93 -1.59 5.68
CA VAL A 93 -0.84 -0.66 5.97
C VAL A 93 -0.55 -0.56 7.46
N SER A 94 0.71 -0.42 7.79
CA SER A 94 1.11 -0.08 9.14
C SER A 94 1.68 1.33 9.19
N TYR A 95 1.91 1.95 8.05
CA TYR A 95 2.40 3.32 7.97
C TYR A 95 1.88 3.93 6.66
N PHE A 96 1.37 5.14 6.72
CA PHE A 96 0.84 5.81 5.54
C PHE A 96 1.09 7.30 5.68
N LYS A 97 1.79 7.87 4.70
CA LYS A 97 2.04 9.30 4.69
C LYS A 97 1.74 9.84 3.30
N LEU A 98 0.72 10.68 3.19
CA LEU A 98 0.36 11.29 1.92
C LEU A 98 1.42 12.29 1.53
N LEU A 99 1.91 12.21 0.32
CA LEU A 99 2.96 13.11 -0.14
C LEU A 99 2.34 14.33 -0.82
N PRO A 100 3.03 15.45 -0.81
CA PRO A 100 2.49 16.64 -1.47
C PRO A 100 2.42 16.41 -2.97
N GLU A 101 1.49 17.10 -3.62
CA GLU A 101 1.35 16.97 -5.04
C GLU A 101 2.39 17.79 -5.70
N SER A 102 3.50 17.20 -5.98
CA SER A 102 4.60 17.94 -6.57
C SER A 102 4.50 18.02 -8.05
N THR A 103 3.62 17.31 -8.65
CA THR A 103 3.55 17.34 -10.08
C THR A 103 2.85 18.55 -10.58
N LYS A 104 2.42 19.38 -9.75
CA LYS A 104 1.83 20.46 -10.23
C LYS A 104 2.79 21.23 -10.85
N LYS A 105 3.17 21.48 -11.44
CA LYS A 105 4.11 22.21 -12.02
C LYS A 105 4.14 22.09 -13.16
#